data_c34b78dd1005fb2ff732189f385d330b
#
_entry.id   c34b78dd1005fb2ff732189f385d330b
#
_cell.length_a   1.000
_cell.length_b   1.000
_cell.length_c   1.000
_cell.angle_alpha   90.00
_cell.angle_beta   90.00
_cell.angle_gamma   90.00
#
_symmetry.space_group_name_H-M   'P 1'
#
loop_
_entity.id
_entity.type
_entity.pdbx_description
1 polymer ?
#
loop_
_entity_poly.entity_id
_entity_poly.type
_entity_poly.pdbx_seq_one_letter_code
_entity_poly.pdbx_strand_id
1 'polypeptide(L)'
;MGVLVSVLQIYTPEYVKKMALTQLFNSTAAAFEAEVPPLASLDSQECLAQYARFAQTQAEQRLRDGREIAALEQRLYRNAVEMGQMHRKLLRLNTVQDVIDIGRVLYRILDIDLQGDARGEVVISRCYFSHFYSAEVCRLMSAMDRGLFAGLSNGGELTFSSRITEGQPCCRAHFAWAVPK
;
A
#
# COMPACT_ATOMS: atom_id res chain seq x y z
N MET A 1 -12.12 10.31 -15.33
CA MET A 1 -11.15 9.21 -15.27
C MET A 1 -10.44 9.08 -16.62
N GLY A 2 -9.11 9.12 -16.69
CA GLY A 2 -8.36 9.01 -17.95
C GLY A 2 -8.44 7.60 -18.52
N VAL A 3 -8.47 7.46 -19.84
CA VAL A 3 -8.47 6.16 -20.58
C VAL A 3 -7.38 5.20 -20.06
N LEU A 4 -6.23 5.74 -19.66
CA LEU A 4 -5.12 4.96 -19.11
C LEU A 4 -5.51 4.19 -17.82
N VAL A 5 -6.23 4.83 -16.91
CA VAL A 5 -6.67 4.20 -15.64
C VAL A 5 -7.66 3.07 -15.91
N SER A 6 -8.60 3.28 -16.85
CA SER A 6 -9.56 2.24 -17.22
C SER A 6 -8.88 1.02 -17.85
N VAL A 7 -7.83 1.22 -18.65
CA VAL A 7 -7.04 0.10 -19.22
C VAL A 7 -6.27 -0.63 -18.11
N LEU A 8 -5.62 0.08 -17.19
CA LEU A 8 -4.89 -0.52 -16.07
C LEU A 8 -5.80 -1.26 -15.09
N GLN A 9 -7.08 -0.89 -15.01
CA GLN A 9 -8.08 -1.65 -14.23
C GLN A 9 -8.41 -3.01 -14.83
N ILE A 10 -8.19 -3.21 -16.14
CA ILE A 10 -8.46 -4.49 -16.83
C ILE A 10 -7.19 -5.33 -16.87
N TYR A 11 -6.07 -4.72 -17.27
CA TYR A 11 -4.80 -5.42 -17.45
C TYR A 11 -3.62 -4.53 -17.03
N THR A 12 -2.76 -5.08 -16.19
CA THR A 12 -1.49 -4.45 -15.83
C THR A 12 -0.34 -5.27 -16.43
N PRO A 13 0.44 -4.71 -17.38
CA PRO A 13 1.58 -5.39 -17.97
C PRO A 13 2.62 -5.82 -16.93
N GLU A 14 3.29 -6.93 -17.17
CA GLU A 14 4.26 -7.53 -16.24
C GLU A 14 5.38 -6.56 -15.84
N TYR A 15 5.91 -5.83 -16.82
CA TYR A 15 6.96 -4.84 -16.54
C TYR A 15 6.48 -3.70 -15.62
N VAL A 16 5.20 -3.30 -15.72
CA VAL A 16 4.59 -2.27 -14.84
C VAL A 16 4.46 -2.81 -13.41
N LYS A 17 4.01 -4.07 -13.27
CA LYS A 17 3.94 -4.73 -11.96
C LYS A 17 5.31 -4.79 -11.32
N LYS A 18 6.31 -5.27 -12.07
CA LYS A 18 7.69 -5.39 -11.57
C LYS A 18 8.29 -4.03 -11.17
N MET A 19 8.04 -2.99 -11.95
CA MET A 19 8.48 -1.63 -11.64
C MET A 19 7.81 -1.11 -10.34
N ALA A 20 6.51 -1.29 -10.20
CA ALA A 20 5.77 -0.87 -9.00
C ALA A 20 6.23 -1.64 -7.74
N LEU A 21 6.45 -2.96 -7.85
CA LEU A 21 6.97 -3.79 -6.77
C LEU A 21 8.40 -3.40 -6.37
N THR A 22 9.27 -3.11 -7.35
CA THR A 22 10.63 -2.63 -7.08
C THR A 22 10.61 -1.30 -6.34
N GLN A 23 9.75 -0.38 -6.74
CA GLN A 23 9.59 0.90 -6.06
C GLN A 23 9.07 0.73 -4.63
N LEU A 24 8.06 -0.12 -4.43
CA LEU A 24 7.53 -0.45 -3.11
C LEU A 24 8.61 -1.07 -2.23
N PHE A 25 9.40 -1.99 -2.77
CA PHE A 25 10.49 -2.65 -2.06
C PHE A 25 11.55 -1.63 -1.60
N ASN A 26 12.02 -0.77 -2.52
CA ASN A 26 13.00 0.27 -2.21
C ASN A 26 12.49 1.22 -1.12
N SER A 27 11.24 1.66 -1.24
CA SER A 27 10.59 2.57 -0.28
C SER A 27 10.50 1.95 1.12
N THR A 28 10.11 0.67 1.19
CA THR A 28 9.99 -0.08 2.44
C THR A 28 11.36 -0.36 3.06
N ALA A 29 12.33 -0.83 2.27
CA ALA A 29 13.69 -1.10 2.73
C ALA A 29 14.37 0.16 3.28
N ALA A 30 14.19 1.31 2.62
CA ALA A 30 14.69 2.59 3.11
C ALA A 30 14.08 2.98 4.48
N ALA A 31 12.78 2.71 4.71
CA ALA A 31 12.16 2.97 6.01
C ALA A 31 12.71 2.08 7.12
N PHE A 32 13.04 0.83 6.81
CA PHE A 32 13.67 -0.13 7.73
C PHE A 32 15.19 0.06 7.87
N GLU A 33 15.81 0.92 7.05
CA GLU A 33 17.28 1.07 6.97
C GLU A 33 17.95 -0.27 6.62
N ALA A 34 17.34 -1.02 5.69
CA ALA A 34 17.76 -2.36 5.29
C ALA A 34 18.11 -2.39 3.80
N GLU A 35 18.97 -3.33 3.42
CA GLU A 35 19.34 -3.54 2.01
C GLU A 35 18.22 -4.27 1.25
N VAL A 36 18.03 -3.86 0.00
CA VAL A 36 17.11 -4.55 -0.93
C VAL A 36 17.81 -5.79 -1.48
N PRO A 37 17.22 -6.97 -1.36
CA PRO A 37 17.79 -8.17 -1.97
C PRO A 37 17.73 -8.08 -3.51
N PRO A 38 18.53 -8.88 -4.24
CA PRO A 38 18.53 -8.88 -5.70
C PRO A 38 17.17 -9.26 -6.27
N LEU A 39 16.57 -8.35 -7.10
CA LEU A 39 15.24 -8.54 -7.70
C LEU A 39 15.29 -8.76 -9.21
N ALA A 40 16.46 -8.63 -9.85
CA ALA A 40 16.57 -8.54 -11.32
C ALA A 40 16.06 -9.79 -12.04
N SER A 41 16.34 -10.99 -11.51
CA SER A 41 15.97 -12.27 -12.11
C SER A 41 14.56 -12.75 -11.78
N LEU A 42 13.86 -12.08 -10.86
CA LEU A 42 12.55 -12.52 -10.38
C LEU A 42 11.44 -12.02 -11.31
N ASP A 43 10.37 -12.80 -11.45
CA ASP A 43 9.12 -12.32 -12.02
C ASP A 43 8.32 -11.50 -10.97
N SER A 44 7.15 -10.97 -11.33
CA SER A 44 6.37 -10.13 -10.41
C SER A 44 5.80 -10.92 -9.23
N GLN A 45 5.47 -12.19 -9.40
CA GLN A 45 4.95 -13.02 -8.30
C GLN A 45 6.07 -13.37 -7.31
N GLU A 46 7.23 -13.73 -7.82
CA GLU A 46 8.42 -13.98 -7.00
C GLU A 46 8.85 -12.71 -6.24
N CYS A 47 8.84 -11.55 -6.93
CA CYS A 47 9.09 -10.25 -6.30
C CYS A 47 8.10 -9.97 -5.16
N LEU A 48 6.80 -10.21 -5.37
CA LEU A 48 5.76 -10.02 -4.36
C LEU A 48 5.97 -10.94 -3.15
N ALA A 49 6.28 -12.22 -3.40
CA ALA A 49 6.54 -13.18 -2.33
C ALA A 49 7.78 -12.81 -1.53
N GLN A 50 8.85 -12.37 -2.20
CA GLN A 50 10.07 -11.93 -1.54
C GLN A 50 9.83 -10.65 -0.74
N TYR A 51 9.07 -9.70 -1.28
CA TYR A 51 8.68 -8.49 -0.56
C TYR A 51 7.88 -8.81 0.72
N ALA A 52 6.89 -9.70 0.63
CA ALA A 52 6.06 -10.06 1.78
C ALA A 52 6.90 -10.64 2.93
N ARG A 53 7.83 -11.56 2.61
CA ARG A 53 8.75 -12.16 3.59
C ARG A 53 9.74 -11.16 4.15
N PHE A 54 10.30 -10.29 3.30
CA PHE A 54 11.21 -9.23 3.73
C PHE A 54 10.51 -8.29 4.71
N ALA A 55 9.34 -7.75 4.34
CA ALA A 55 8.60 -6.82 5.19
C ALA A 55 8.16 -7.48 6.51
N GLN A 56 7.72 -8.75 6.48
CA GLN A 56 7.41 -9.53 7.67
C GLN A 56 8.64 -9.62 8.59
N THR A 57 9.77 -10.11 8.07
CA THR A 57 10.99 -10.33 8.86
C THR A 57 11.47 -9.03 9.50
N GLN A 58 11.54 -7.95 8.73
CA GLN A 58 12.00 -6.65 9.23
C GLN A 58 11.03 -6.09 10.30
N ALA A 59 9.72 -6.17 10.05
CA ALA A 59 8.71 -5.70 10.99
C ALA A 59 8.72 -6.50 12.30
N GLU A 60 8.77 -7.83 12.22
CA GLU A 60 8.85 -8.70 13.41
C GLU A 60 10.09 -8.43 14.24
N GLN A 61 11.25 -8.21 13.59
CA GLN A 61 12.48 -7.86 14.29
C GLN A 61 12.35 -6.55 15.04
N ARG A 62 11.85 -5.50 14.38
CA ARG A 62 11.65 -4.18 15.01
C ARG A 62 10.63 -4.23 16.15
N LEU A 63 9.53 -4.97 15.97
CA LEU A 63 8.50 -5.14 17.01
C LEU A 63 9.07 -5.88 18.24
N ARG A 64 9.91 -6.92 18.05
CA ARG A 64 10.59 -7.60 19.17
C ARG A 64 11.56 -6.69 19.89
N ASP A 65 12.32 -5.87 19.17
CA ASP A 65 13.26 -4.92 19.74
C ASP A 65 12.57 -3.80 20.52
N GLY A 66 11.32 -3.49 20.16
CA GLY A 66 10.45 -2.50 20.81
C GLY A 66 10.94 -1.06 20.73
N ARG A 67 12.08 -0.83 20.06
CA ARG A 67 12.71 0.48 19.96
C ARG A 67 12.22 1.23 18.73
N GLU A 68 11.96 2.53 18.90
CA GLU A 68 11.69 3.45 17.78
C GLU A 68 10.52 3.04 16.86
N ILE A 69 9.55 2.26 17.34
CA ILE A 69 8.42 1.81 16.52
C ILE A 69 7.66 3.00 15.93
N ALA A 70 7.40 4.05 16.73
CA ALA A 70 6.73 5.26 16.26
C ALA A 70 7.54 6.00 15.17
N ALA A 71 8.88 6.04 15.30
CA ALA A 71 9.75 6.64 14.29
C ALA A 71 9.76 5.82 13.00
N LEU A 72 9.77 4.50 13.10
CA LEU A 72 9.66 3.59 11.95
C LEU A 72 8.31 3.76 11.24
N GLU A 73 7.21 3.76 11.99
CA GLU A 73 5.88 4.00 11.45
C GLU A 73 5.80 5.32 10.68
N GLN A 74 6.41 6.37 11.23
CA GLN A 74 6.48 7.68 10.59
C GLN A 74 7.33 7.65 9.31
N ARG A 75 8.46 6.88 9.26
CA ARG A 75 9.25 6.71 8.04
C ARG A 75 8.47 5.95 6.96
N LEU A 76 7.82 4.83 7.32
CA LEU A 76 6.95 4.08 6.41
C LEU A 76 5.85 4.97 5.81
N TYR A 77 5.18 5.73 6.66
CA TYR A 77 4.15 6.68 6.25
C TYR A 77 4.69 7.73 5.27
N ARG A 78 5.79 8.41 5.60
CA ARG A 78 6.36 9.48 4.75
C ARG A 78 6.79 8.96 3.38
N ASN A 79 7.49 7.81 3.34
CA ASN A 79 7.93 7.22 2.09
C ASN A 79 6.74 6.84 1.20
N ALA A 80 5.65 6.35 1.79
CA ALA A 80 4.43 6.05 1.06
C ALA A 80 3.67 7.32 0.60
N VAL A 81 3.71 8.41 1.37
CA VAL A 81 3.20 9.73 0.93
C VAL A 81 3.90 10.20 -0.34
N GLU A 82 5.23 10.10 -0.40
CA GLU A 82 6.02 10.48 -1.59
C GLU A 82 5.61 9.65 -2.82
N MET A 83 5.43 8.32 -2.65
CA MET A 83 4.92 7.45 -3.71
C MET A 83 3.53 7.89 -4.19
N GLY A 84 2.61 8.15 -3.26
CA GLY A 84 1.26 8.61 -3.58
C GLY A 84 1.24 9.95 -4.31
N GLN A 85 2.06 10.91 -3.88
CA GLN A 85 2.20 12.22 -4.52
C GLN A 85 2.71 12.14 -5.95
N MET A 86 3.64 11.22 -6.23
CA MET A 86 4.14 10.97 -7.58
C MET A 86 3.00 10.48 -8.49
N HIS A 87 2.21 9.50 -8.05
CA HIS A 87 1.04 9.01 -8.78
C HIS A 87 -0.02 10.10 -8.97
N ARG A 88 -0.30 10.91 -7.92
CA ARG A 88 -1.23 12.04 -8.01
C ARG A 88 -0.84 13.02 -9.10
N LYS A 89 0.43 13.44 -9.15
CA LYS A 89 0.94 14.38 -10.17
C LYS A 89 0.79 13.81 -11.57
N LEU A 90 1.15 12.54 -11.75
CA LEU A 90 1.12 11.86 -13.05
C LEU A 90 -0.32 11.70 -13.56
N LEU A 91 -1.27 11.37 -12.69
CA LEU A 91 -2.63 10.97 -13.05
C LEU A 91 -3.68 12.09 -12.85
N ARG A 92 -3.29 13.24 -12.27
CA ARG A 92 -4.15 14.41 -12.03
C ARG A 92 -5.43 14.06 -11.25
N LEU A 93 -5.28 13.39 -10.10
CA LEU A 93 -6.40 12.94 -9.28
C LEU A 93 -7.09 14.12 -8.59
N ASN A 94 -8.43 14.20 -8.68
CA ASN A 94 -9.21 15.35 -8.20
C ASN A 94 -10.43 14.98 -7.36
N THR A 95 -10.84 13.71 -7.34
CA THR A 95 -12.03 13.24 -6.61
C THR A 95 -11.69 12.06 -5.71
N VAL A 96 -12.54 11.81 -4.69
CA VAL A 96 -12.45 10.59 -3.85
C VAL A 96 -12.47 9.35 -4.73
N GLN A 97 -13.34 9.32 -5.75
CA GLN A 97 -13.45 8.19 -6.65
C GLN A 97 -12.16 7.95 -7.46
N ASP A 98 -11.47 9.01 -7.92
CA ASP A 98 -10.18 8.86 -8.61
C ASP A 98 -9.12 8.21 -7.69
N VAL A 99 -9.06 8.63 -6.42
CA VAL A 99 -8.14 8.06 -5.43
C VAL A 99 -8.44 6.58 -5.17
N ILE A 100 -9.72 6.24 -4.99
CA ILE A 100 -10.17 4.85 -4.80
C ILE A 100 -9.86 3.99 -6.03
N ASP A 101 -10.11 4.49 -7.23
CA ASP A 101 -9.86 3.76 -8.47
C ASP A 101 -8.36 3.49 -8.71
N ILE A 102 -7.50 4.45 -8.40
CA ILE A 102 -6.05 4.26 -8.44
C ILE A 102 -5.60 3.31 -7.32
N GLY A 103 -6.11 3.48 -6.11
CA GLY A 103 -5.89 2.54 -5.01
C GLY A 103 -6.20 1.10 -5.46
N ARG A 104 -7.35 0.87 -6.09
CA ARG A 104 -7.76 -0.45 -6.62
C ARG A 104 -6.74 -1.02 -7.63
N VAL A 105 -6.20 -0.20 -8.53
CA VAL A 105 -5.16 -0.62 -9.48
C VAL A 105 -3.87 -1.01 -8.77
N LEU A 106 -3.38 -0.16 -7.87
CA LEU A 106 -2.13 -0.38 -7.13
C LEU A 106 -2.22 -1.62 -6.22
N TYR A 107 -3.35 -1.80 -5.53
CA TYR A 107 -3.57 -2.96 -4.65
C TYR A 107 -3.69 -4.26 -5.43
N ARG A 108 -4.26 -4.24 -6.64
CA ARG A 108 -4.31 -5.43 -7.50
C ARG A 108 -2.90 -5.92 -7.90
N ILE A 109 -1.93 -5.03 -8.08
CA ILE A 109 -0.52 -5.41 -8.32
C ILE A 109 0.03 -6.24 -7.15
N LEU A 110 -0.47 -5.99 -5.94
CA LEU A 110 -0.09 -6.67 -4.70
C LEU A 110 -0.97 -7.90 -4.39
N ASP A 111 -1.78 -8.35 -5.35
CA ASP A 111 -2.79 -9.41 -5.15
C ASP A 111 -3.73 -9.12 -3.97
N ILE A 112 -4.17 -7.87 -3.85
CA ILE A 112 -5.14 -7.40 -2.88
C ILE A 112 -6.41 -6.99 -3.61
N ASP A 113 -7.56 -7.52 -3.17
CA ASP A 113 -8.87 -7.15 -3.69
C ASP A 113 -9.44 -6.00 -2.85
N LEU A 114 -9.21 -4.77 -3.32
CA LEU A 114 -9.72 -3.54 -2.73
C LEU A 114 -10.93 -3.05 -3.52
N GLN A 115 -12.00 -2.76 -2.81
CA GLN A 115 -13.18 -2.10 -3.31
C GLN A 115 -13.47 -0.85 -2.49
N GLY A 116 -14.09 0.14 -3.09
CA GLY A 116 -14.48 1.35 -2.38
C GLY A 116 -15.39 2.23 -3.23
N ASP A 117 -16.01 3.21 -2.58
CA ASP A 117 -16.98 4.10 -3.20
C ASP A 117 -16.64 5.59 -3.00
N ALA A 118 -17.41 6.46 -3.65
CA ALA A 118 -17.21 7.91 -3.58
C ALA A 118 -17.49 8.52 -2.19
N ARG A 119 -18.05 7.75 -1.25
CA ARG A 119 -18.23 8.17 0.15
C ARG A 119 -16.98 7.86 1.00
N GLY A 120 -15.99 7.18 0.40
CA GLY A 120 -14.75 6.81 1.07
C GLY A 120 -14.81 5.48 1.84
N GLU A 121 -15.90 4.70 1.70
CA GLU A 121 -15.94 3.36 2.25
C GLU A 121 -14.99 2.46 1.48
N VAL A 122 -14.10 1.76 2.21
CA VAL A 122 -13.09 0.86 1.64
C VAL A 122 -13.22 -0.51 2.27
N VAL A 123 -13.30 -1.55 1.44
CA VAL A 123 -13.35 -2.95 1.84
C VAL A 123 -12.24 -3.71 1.11
N ILE A 124 -11.46 -4.50 1.86
CA ILE A 124 -10.48 -5.43 1.32
C ILE A 124 -10.96 -6.84 1.66
N SER A 125 -11.45 -7.55 0.64
CA SER A 125 -12.00 -8.90 0.80
C SER A 125 -10.92 -9.99 0.78
N ARG A 126 -9.79 -9.73 0.10
CA ARG A 126 -8.63 -10.60 0.00
C ARG A 126 -7.36 -9.78 0.07
N CYS A 127 -6.40 -10.24 0.89
CA CYS A 127 -5.11 -9.60 1.05
C CYS A 127 -4.00 -10.65 1.01
N TYR A 128 -3.09 -10.58 0.04
CA TYR A 128 -1.94 -11.47 -0.07
C TYR A 128 -1.11 -11.51 1.21
N PHE A 129 -0.90 -10.35 1.82
CA PHE A 129 -0.07 -10.22 3.02
C PHE A 129 -0.69 -10.85 4.27
N SER A 130 -2.01 -11.10 4.29
CA SER A 130 -2.65 -11.77 5.43
C SER A 130 -2.15 -13.21 5.67
N HIS A 131 -1.49 -13.81 4.67
CA HIS A 131 -0.85 -15.12 4.80
C HIS A 131 0.54 -15.06 5.46
N PHE A 132 1.12 -13.87 5.59
CA PHE A 132 2.46 -13.64 6.13
C PHE A 132 2.45 -12.86 7.43
N TYR A 133 1.58 -11.87 7.55
CA TYR A 133 1.61 -10.88 8.62
C TYR A 133 0.79 -11.32 9.83
N SER A 134 1.38 -11.17 11.02
CA SER A 134 0.61 -11.11 12.26
C SER A 134 -0.24 -9.84 12.32
N ALA A 135 -1.18 -9.77 13.28
CA ALA A 135 -1.96 -8.55 13.49
C ALA A 135 -1.09 -7.32 13.78
N GLU A 136 0.00 -7.51 14.54
CA GLU A 136 0.94 -6.43 14.91
C GLU A 136 1.74 -5.95 13.70
N VAL A 137 2.28 -6.88 12.90
CA VAL A 137 2.97 -6.56 11.65
C VAL A 137 2.04 -5.82 10.69
N CYS A 138 0.80 -6.30 10.53
CA CYS A 138 -0.21 -5.65 9.68
C CYS A 138 -0.51 -4.22 10.15
N ARG A 139 -0.66 -4.00 11.47
CA ARG A 139 -0.88 -2.64 12.02
C ARG A 139 0.29 -1.70 11.72
N LEU A 140 1.52 -2.15 11.93
CA LEU A 140 2.71 -1.35 11.61
C LEU A 140 2.79 -1.04 10.11
N MET A 141 2.64 -2.06 9.26
CA MET A 141 2.72 -1.89 7.80
C MET A 141 1.57 -1.07 7.22
N SER A 142 0.42 -0.98 7.90
CA SER A 142 -0.70 -0.10 7.50
C SER A 142 -0.32 1.39 7.49
N ALA A 143 0.82 1.78 8.05
CA ALA A 143 1.37 3.12 7.87
C ALA A 143 1.63 3.44 6.41
N MET A 144 2.02 2.44 5.61
CA MET A 144 2.21 2.61 4.16
C MET A 144 0.88 2.81 3.43
N ASP A 145 -0.17 2.08 3.81
CA ASP A 145 -1.52 2.27 3.26
C ASP A 145 -2.01 3.70 3.52
N ARG A 146 -1.91 4.15 4.77
CA ARG A 146 -2.29 5.51 5.17
C ARG A 146 -1.48 6.56 4.43
N GLY A 147 -0.16 6.38 4.34
CA GLY A 147 0.72 7.29 3.62
C GLY A 147 0.41 7.37 2.12
N LEU A 148 0.18 6.21 1.47
CA LEU A 148 -0.17 6.16 0.05
C LEU A 148 -1.46 6.95 -0.25
N PHE A 149 -2.52 6.70 0.51
CA PHE A 149 -3.79 7.42 0.34
C PHE A 149 -3.66 8.92 0.66
N ALA A 150 -2.89 9.29 1.69
CA ALA A 150 -2.59 10.68 1.98
C ALA A 150 -1.84 11.36 0.83
N GLY A 151 -0.87 10.68 0.23
CA GLY A 151 -0.13 11.19 -0.94
C GLY A 151 -1.00 11.32 -2.20
N LEU A 152 -1.81 10.29 -2.51
CA LEU A 152 -2.74 10.29 -3.64
C LEU A 152 -3.76 11.44 -3.56
N SER A 153 -4.19 11.83 -2.36
CA SER A 153 -5.19 12.87 -2.12
C SER A 153 -4.61 14.23 -1.73
N ASN A 154 -3.33 14.31 -1.41
CA ASN A 154 -2.68 15.50 -0.84
C ASN A 154 -3.26 15.88 0.53
N GLY A 155 -3.34 14.91 1.44
CA GLY A 155 -3.69 15.13 2.84
C GLY A 155 -4.97 14.43 3.32
N GLY A 156 -5.55 13.51 2.53
CA GLY A 156 -6.64 12.65 3.02
C GLY A 156 -6.16 11.60 4.02
N GLU A 157 -7.08 11.07 4.78
CA GLU A 157 -6.82 10.10 5.85
C GLU A 157 -7.54 8.78 5.61
N LEU A 158 -6.80 7.68 5.68
CA LEU A 158 -7.34 6.32 5.64
C LEU A 158 -7.30 5.71 7.05
N THR A 159 -8.46 5.37 7.61
CA THR A 159 -8.60 4.81 8.95
C THR A 159 -9.21 3.42 8.89
N PHE A 160 -8.48 2.42 9.39
CA PHE A 160 -8.96 1.04 9.46
C PHE A 160 -9.82 0.80 10.71
N SER A 161 -10.99 0.19 10.53
CA SER A 161 -11.89 -0.26 11.61
C SER A 161 -11.84 -1.77 11.87
N SER A 162 -11.39 -2.58 10.88
CA SER A 162 -11.18 -4.03 11.05
C SER A 162 -10.11 -4.55 10.10
N ARG A 163 -9.49 -5.70 10.44
CA ARG A 163 -8.44 -6.33 9.63
C ARG A 163 -8.60 -7.85 9.57
N ILE A 164 -8.30 -8.43 8.40
CA ILE A 164 -8.26 -9.89 8.19
C ILE A 164 -7.29 -10.55 9.18
N THR A 165 -6.13 -9.94 9.42
CA THR A 165 -5.11 -10.44 10.36
C THR A 165 -5.54 -10.41 11.83
N GLU A 166 -6.66 -9.76 12.14
CA GLU A 166 -7.30 -9.73 13.46
C GLU A 166 -8.49 -10.72 13.55
N GLY A 167 -8.58 -11.66 12.60
CA GLY A 167 -9.65 -12.67 12.55
C GLY A 167 -10.96 -12.18 11.95
N GLN A 168 -10.97 -11.00 11.31
CA GLN A 168 -12.16 -10.48 10.63
C GLN A 168 -12.26 -11.03 9.20
N PRO A 169 -13.48 -11.19 8.65
CA PRO A 169 -13.67 -11.73 7.31
C PRO A 169 -13.16 -10.80 6.19
N CYS A 170 -12.97 -9.51 6.49
CA CYS A 170 -12.42 -8.51 5.57
C CYS A 170 -11.79 -7.36 6.36
N CYS A 171 -10.87 -6.61 5.71
CA CYS A 171 -10.49 -5.31 6.24
C CYS A 171 -11.56 -4.29 5.85
N ARG A 172 -11.92 -3.42 6.80
CA ARG A 172 -12.76 -2.23 6.56
C ARG A 172 -11.97 -0.99 6.91
N ALA A 173 -12.08 0.01 6.07
CA ALA A 173 -11.48 1.30 6.33
C ALA A 173 -12.40 2.41 5.79
N HIS A 174 -12.21 3.61 6.31
CA HIS A 174 -12.84 4.81 5.81
C HIS A 174 -11.77 5.79 5.33
N PHE A 175 -11.93 6.30 4.12
CA PHE A 175 -11.08 7.31 3.52
C PHE A 175 -11.77 8.67 3.55
N ALA A 176 -11.28 9.55 4.41
CA ALA A 176 -11.72 10.93 4.50
C ALA A 176 -10.80 11.85 3.71
N TRP A 177 -11.35 12.62 2.78
CA TRP A 177 -10.60 13.61 2.02
C TRP A 177 -11.37 14.92 1.91
N ALA A 178 -10.87 15.94 2.58
CA ALA A 178 -11.32 17.31 2.38
C ALA A 178 -10.66 17.86 1.11
N VAL A 179 -11.40 17.86 -0.01
CA VAL A 179 -10.93 18.55 -1.23
C VAL A 179 -10.75 20.03 -0.88
N PRO A 180 -9.53 20.60 -1.01
CA PRO A 180 -9.35 22.04 -0.82
C PRO A 180 -10.29 22.78 -1.78
N LYS A 181 -11.06 23.73 -1.25
CA LYS A 181 -11.94 24.62 -2.04
C LYS A 181 -11.09 25.51 -2.94
#